data_1d03af2bcd8db325f054b51debc8e5d7
#
_entry.id   1d03af2bcd8db325f054b51debc8e5d7
#
_cell.length_a   1.000
_cell.length_b   1.000
_cell.length_c   1.000
_cell.angle_alpha   90.00
_cell.angle_beta   90.00
_cell.angle_gamma   90.00
#
_symmetry.space_group_name_H-M   'P 1'
#
loop_
_entity.id
_entity.type
_entity.pdbx_description
1 polymer ?
#
loop_
_entity_poly.entity_id
_entity_poly.type
_entity_poly.pdbx_seq_one_letter_code
_entity_poly.pdbx_strand_id
1 'polypeptide(L)'
;MMKQSSSIFYTMQLDNSPKRFIYSDEQLMSLFQGGDENAYIELVNRYKDKLINFIFNYLGDLESSEDVVQETMIKLYQKKHYYKEIAKFSTWLYTIAKNLANTELRKRKQRKTTLLSQFSKDDKTYELPSNDPEQGQEIQTDIVNKIIRDAVDQLSEKFKIVIVLRDIQGLSYEDISEIINVPIGTVKSRINRARLQLQVELKHLKK
;
A
#
# COMPACT_ATOMS: atom_id res chain seq x y z
N MET A 1 49.32 -14.22 49.19
CA MET A 1 48.70 -12.92 48.80
C MET A 1 47.96 -13.11 47.51
N MET A 2 46.64 -13.34 47.61
CA MET A 2 45.74 -13.57 46.48
C MET A 2 45.20 -12.24 45.99
N LYS A 3 45.36 -11.96 44.70
CA LYS A 3 44.69 -10.85 44.05
C LYS A 3 43.46 -11.40 43.32
N GLN A 4 42.31 -10.96 43.76
CA GLN A 4 40.98 -11.22 43.16
C GLN A 4 40.89 -10.49 41.80
N SER A 5 40.63 -11.26 40.76
CA SER A 5 40.19 -10.74 39.45
C SER A 5 38.67 -10.58 39.50
N SER A 6 38.24 -9.33 39.61
CA SER A 6 36.83 -8.98 39.49
C SER A 6 36.42 -9.07 38.05
N SER A 7 35.65 -10.12 37.73
CA SER A 7 34.95 -10.29 36.49
C SER A 7 33.83 -9.24 36.38
N ILE A 8 34.02 -8.26 35.53
CA ILE A 8 32.96 -7.30 35.17
C ILE A 8 32.07 -7.99 34.16
N PHE A 9 31.06 -8.72 34.63
CA PHE A 9 29.92 -9.08 33.81
C PHE A 9 29.11 -7.82 33.55
N TYR A 10 29.32 -7.19 32.40
CA TYR A 10 28.44 -6.19 31.87
C TYR A 10 27.16 -6.91 31.49
N THR A 11 26.19 -6.91 32.39
CA THR A 11 24.81 -7.28 32.10
C THR A 11 24.28 -6.25 31.14
N MET A 12 24.28 -6.58 29.86
CA MET A 12 23.61 -5.80 28.83
C MET A 12 22.12 -5.94 29.12
N GLN A 13 21.58 -5.07 29.98
CA GLN A 13 20.15 -4.86 30.07
C GLN A 13 19.70 -4.40 28.69
N LEU A 14 18.95 -5.25 28.01
CA LEU A 14 18.16 -4.89 26.85
C LEU A 14 17.17 -3.82 27.33
N ASP A 15 17.55 -2.55 27.16
CA ASP A 15 16.69 -1.40 27.37
C ASP A 15 15.56 -1.48 26.36
N ASN A 16 14.44 -2.02 26.81
CA ASN A 16 13.22 -2.26 26.04
C ASN A 16 12.35 -0.99 25.98
N SER A 17 12.96 0.20 26.04
CA SER A 17 12.30 1.49 26.00
C SER A 17 12.19 2.01 24.56
N PRO A 18 11.25 2.93 24.24
CA PRO A 18 10.76 3.23 22.89
C PRO A 18 11.72 4.11 22.05
N LYS A 19 13.00 3.69 21.90
CA LYS A 19 13.97 4.35 21.01
C LYS A 19 13.61 4.19 19.51
N ARG A 20 12.60 3.40 19.18
CA ARG A 20 12.20 3.08 17.80
C ARG A 20 11.65 4.25 17.00
N PHE A 21 11.20 5.33 17.67
CA PHE A 21 10.69 6.54 17.01
C PHE A 21 11.77 7.55 16.61
N ILE A 22 13.04 7.31 16.93
CA ILE A 22 14.13 8.24 16.73
C ILE A 22 14.72 8.15 15.32
N TYR A 23 14.67 6.98 14.66
CA TYR A 23 15.25 6.79 13.34
C TYR A 23 14.27 7.16 12.23
N SER A 24 14.75 7.90 11.21
CA SER A 24 14.03 8.07 9.95
C SER A 24 13.94 6.74 9.18
N ASP A 25 13.05 6.67 8.19
CA ASP A 25 12.92 5.48 7.35
C ASP A 25 14.21 5.20 6.55
N GLU A 26 14.90 6.25 6.12
CA GLU A 26 16.17 6.18 5.41
C GLU A 26 17.28 5.65 6.33
N GLN A 27 17.30 6.08 7.60
CA GLN A 27 18.24 5.57 8.60
C GLN A 27 17.98 4.10 8.91
N LEU A 28 16.70 3.70 9.10
CA LEU A 28 16.34 2.29 9.27
C LEU A 28 16.76 1.46 8.06
N MET A 29 16.55 1.99 6.86
CA MET A 29 16.96 1.30 5.64
C MET A 29 18.47 1.13 5.55
N SER A 30 19.25 2.13 5.94
CA SER A 30 20.71 2.04 6.03
C SER A 30 21.17 0.98 7.04
N LEU A 31 20.57 0.95 8.24
CA LEU A 31 20.83 -0.09 9.25
C LEU A 31 20.49 -1.49 8.72
N PHE A 32 19.34 -1.63 8.06
CA PHE A 32 18.93 -2.89 7.44
C PHE A 32 19.87 -3.34 6.32
N GLN A 33 20.38 -2.43 5.49
CA GLN A 33 21.42 -2.73 4.50
C GLN A 33 22.72 -3.21 5.16
N GLY A 34 23.03 -2.68 6.35
CA GLY A 34 24.14 -3.10 7.18
C GLY A 34 23.94 -4.45 7.92
N GLY A 35 22.74 -5.06 7.81
CA GLY A 35 22.44 -6.38 8.38
C GLY A 35 21.58 -6.34 9.66
N ASP A 36 21.08 -5.19 10.08
CA ASP A 36 20.19 -5.09 11.25
C ASP A 36 18.76 -5.51 10.87
N GLU A 37 18.39 -6.74 11.23
CA GLU A 37 17.06 -7.31 11.00
C GLU A 37 15.96 -6.58 11.81
N ASN A 38 16.28 -5.97 12.97
CA ASN A 38 15.31 -5.21 13.74
C ASN A 38 14.88 -3.94 13.00
N ALA A 39 15.80 -3.32 12.25
CA ALA A 39 15.47 -2.18 11.40
C ALA A 39 14.47 -2.57 10.29
N TYR A 40 14.61 -3.77 9.70
CA TYR A 40 13.62 -4.30 8.75
C TYR A 40 12.26 -4.53 9.40
N ILE A 41 12.22 -5.17 10.59
CA ILE A 41 10.97 -5.39 11.32
C ILE A 41 10.26 -4.06 11.61
N GLU A 42 11.00 -3.03 12.00
CA GLU A 42 10.46 -1.70 12.24
C GLU A 42 9.87 -1.08 10.96
N LEU A 43 10.56 -1.18 9.82
CA LEU A 43 10.04 -0.71 8.53
C LEU A 43 8.76 -1.46 8.13
N VAL A 44 8.71 -2.79 8.33
CA VAL A 44 7.50 -3.58 8.10
C VAL A 44 6.35 -3.09 8.97
N ASN A 45 6.58 -2.88 10.26
CA ASN A 45 5.56 -2.41 11.20
C ASN A 45 5.01 -1.02 10.82
N ARG A 46 5.86 -0.11 10.33
CA ARG A 46 5.45 1.24 9.90
C ARG A 46 4.62 1.25 8.64
N TYR A 47 4.87 0.31 7.74
CA TYR A 47 4.33 0.37 6.38
C TYR A 47 3.30 -0.69 6.05
N LYS A 48 3.23 -1.81 6.78
CA LYS A 48 2.31 -2.92 6.49
C LYS A 48 0.87 -2.43 6.33
N ASP A 49 0.32 -1.78 7.35
CA ASP A 49 -1.09 -1.35 7.35
C ASP A 49 -1.36 -0.25 6.32
N LYS A 50 -0.41 0.67 6.14
CA LYS A 50 -0.50 1.71 5.10
C LYS A 50 -0.54 1.11 3.71
N LEU A 51 0.30 0.10 3.44
CA LEU A 51 0.32 -0.59 2.16
C LEU A 51 -0.92 -1.45 1.96
N ILE A 52 -1.42 -2.15 2.99
CA ILE A 52 -2.69 -2.89 2.90
C ILE A 52 -3.82 -1.92 2.53
N ASN A 53 -3.92 -0.79 3.24
CA ASN A 53 -4.91 0.23 2.94
C ASN A 53 -4.76 0.79 1.50
N PHE A 54 -3.53 1.08 1.06
CA PHE A 54 -3.25 1.54 -0.29
C PHE A 54 -3.68 0.52 -1.35
N ILE A 55 -3.21 -0.72 -1.22
CA ILE A 55 -3.46 -1.77 -2.21
C ILE A 55 -4.93 -2.19 -2.21
N PHE A 56 -5.57 -2.28 -1.05
CA PHE A 56 -6.99 -2.57 -0.93
C PHE A 56 -7.86 -1.51 -1.64
N ASN A 57 -7.60 -0.23 -1.41
CA ASN A 57 -8.31 0.84 -2.11
C ASN A 57 -7.98 0.86 -3.63
N TYR A 58 -6.92 0.19 -4.06
CA TYR A 58 -6.55 0.11 -5.48
C TYR A 58 -7.10 -1.15 -6.17
N LEU A 59 -7.05 -2.31 -5.51
CA LEU A 59 -7.48 -3.61 -6.06
C LEU A 59 -8.95 -3.94 -5.77
N GLY A 60 -9.50 -3.42 -4.65
CA GLY A 60 -10.87 -3.71 -4.19
C GLY A 60 -11.06 -5.09 -3.53
N ASP A 61 -9.99 -5.83 -3.26
CA ASP A 61 -10.02 -7.18 -2.69
C ASP A 61 -8.94 -7.34 -1.63
N LEU A 62 -9.33 -7.80 -0.43
CA LEU A 62 -8.44 -7.86 0.74
C LEU A 62 -7.38 -8.96 0.59
N GLU A 63 -7.78 -10.16 0.19
CA GLU A 63 -6.89 -11.32 0.07
C GLU A 63 -5.73 -11.02 -0.89
N SER A 64 -6.03 -10.58 -2.11
CA SER A 64 -4.98 -10.19 -3.06
C SER A 64 -4.18 -8.98 -2.60
N SER A 65 -4.74 -8.11 -1.76
CA SER A 65 -4.02 -6.96 -1.22
C SER A 65 -2.99 -7.40 -0.18
N GLU A 66 -3.34 -8.34 0.67
CA GLU A 66 -2.41 -8.95 1.63
C GLU A 66 -1.27 -9.69 0.91
N ASP A 67 -1.59 -10.46 -0.13
CA ASP A 67 -0.58 -11.14 -0.97
C ASP A 67 0.40 -10.15 -1.62
N VAL A 68 -0.12 -9.07 -2.20
CA VAL A 68 0.71 -8.02 -2.83
C VAL A 68 1.59 -7.32 -1.79
N VAL A 69 1.08 -7.06 -0.58
CA VAL A 69 1.86 -6.44 0.49
C VAL A 69 2.93 -7.40 1.00
N GLN A 70 2.61 -8.67 1.18
CA GLN A 70 3.59 -9.69 1.56
C GLN A 70 4.72 -9.79 0.52
N GLU A 71 4.38 -9.87 -0.76
CA GLU A 71 5.38 -9.87 -1.86
C GLU A 71 6.19 -8.57 -1.90
N THR A 72 5.57 -7.42 -1.56
CA THR A 72 6.28 -6.13 -1.44
C THR A 72 7.34 -6.19 -0.35
N MET A 73 7.01 -6.76 0.82
CA MET A 73 7.96 -6.91 1.93
C MET A 73 9.08 -7.90 1.61
N ILE A 74 8.77 -8.98 0.92
CA ILE A 74 9.78 -9.92 0.41
C ILE A 74 10.73 -9.21 -0.57
N LYS A 75 10.20 -8.39 -1.49
CA LYS A 75 11.03 -7.62 -2.42
C LYS A 75 11.85 -6.53 -1.74
N LEU A 76 11.32 -5.89 -0.70
CA LEU A 76 12.08 -4.97 0.14
C LEU A 76 13.31 -5.68 0.73
N TYR A 77 13.11 -6.87 1.31
CA TYR A 77 14.18 -7.68 1.89
C TYR A 77 15.24 -8.08 0.85
N GLN A 78 14.80 -8.66 -0.25
CA GLN A 78 15.68 -9.15 -1.33
C GLN A 78 16.44 -8.05 -2.05
N LYS A 79 15.81 -6.87 -2.19
CA LYS A 79 16.33 -5.74 -2.97
C LYS A 79 16.87 -4.61 -2.11
N LYS A 80 17.15 -4.85 -0.84
CA LYS A 80 17.60 -3.80 0.09
C LYS A 80 18.80 -3.00 -0.44
N HIS A 81 19.76 -3.62 -1.10
CA HIS A 81 20.96 -2.96 -1.64
C HIS A 81 20.71 -2.15 -2.93
N TYR A 82 19.52 -2.27 -3.55
CA TYR A 82 19.13 -1.44 -4.71
C TYR A 82 18.57 -0.08 -4.30
N TYR A 83 18.10 0.04 -3.04
CA TYR A 83 17.69 1.33 -2.54
C TYR A 83 18.91 2.25 -2.39
N LYS A 84 18.80 3.46 -2.94
CA LYS A 84 19.76 4.54 -2.77
C LYS A 84 19.01 5.75 -2.22
N GLU A 85 19.60 6.48 -1.30
CA GLU A 85 19.04 7.67 -0.66
C GLU A 85 18.99 8.89 -1.62
N ILE A 86 18.57 8.64 -2.88
CA ILE A 86 18.30 9.68 -3.88
C ILE A 86 16.83 10.09 -3.82
N ALA A 87 15.96 9.15 -3.47
CA ALA A 87 14.52 9.33 -3.27
C ALA A 87 14.13 8.88 -1.87
N LYS A 88 12.98 9.37 -1.37
CA LYS A 88 12.44 8.93 -0.09
C LYS A 88 12.20 7.42 -0.09
N PHE A 89 12.47 6.78 1.03
CA PHE A 89 12.20 5.35 1.20
C PHE A 89 10.74 5.01 0.89
N SER A 90 9.81 5.81 1.40
CA SER A 90 8.37 5.62 1.13
C SER A 90 8.05 5.59 -0.36
N THR A 91 8.57 6.54 -1.15
CA THR A 91 8.35 6.61 -2.60
C THR A 91 8.83 5.35 -3.31
N TRP A 92 10.01 4.86 -2.95
CA TRP A 92 10.56 3.62 -3.49
C TRP A 92 9.69 2.40 -3.12
N LEU A 93 9.26 2.28 -1.86
CA LEU A 93 8.44 1.18 -1.39
C LEU A 93 7.05 1.17 -2.05
N TYR A 94 6.38 2.35 -2.13
CA TYR A 94 5.10 2.47 -2.84
C TYR A 94 5.22 2.16 -4.34
N THR A 95 6.37 2.45 -4.95
CA THR A 95 6.65 2.09 -6.35
C THR A 95 6.68 0.57 -6.53
N ILE A 96 7.31 -0.16 -5.61
CA ILE A 96 7.31 -1.64 -5.63
C ILE A 96 5.88 -2.16 -5.49
N ALA A 97 5.15 -1.70 -4.49
CA ALA A 97 3.78 -2.13 -4.21
C ALA A 97 2.85 -1.86 -5.40
N LYS A 98 2.89 -0.65 -5.98
CA LYS A 98 2.12 -0.29 -7.18
C LYS A 98 2.43 -1.21 -8.37
N ASN A 99 3.70 -1.52 -8.61
CA ASN A 99 4.09 -2.36 -9.73
C ASN A 99 3.56 -3.79 -9.59
N LEU A 100 3.57 -4.33 -8.36
CA LEU A 100 2.97 -5.63 -8.05
C LEU A 100 1.45 -5.60 -8.19
N ALA A 101 0.78 -4.58 -7.67
CA ALA A 101 -0.66 -4.40 -7.84
C ALA A 101 -1.08 -4.29 -9.31
N ASN A 102 -0.32 -3.56 -10.14
CA ASN A 102 -0.57 -3.50 -11.58
C ASN A 102 -0.40 -4.87 -12.26
N THR A 103 0.54 -5.67 -11.79
CA THR A 103 0.72 -7.05 -12.29
C THR A 103 -0.48 -7.90 -11.96
N GLU A 104 -1.01 -7.78 -10.73
CA GLU A 104 -2.22 -8.51 -10.32
C GLU A 104 -3.46 -8.07 -11.11
N LEU A 105 -3.65 -6.76 -11.34
CA LEU A 105 -4.73 -6.26 -12.21
C LEU A 105 -4.65 -6.82 -13.64
N ARG A 106 -3.44 -6.92 -14.21
CA ARG A 106 -3.24 -7.52 -15.54
C ARG A 106 -3.63 -9.00 -15.55
N LYS A 107 -3.21 -9.78 -14.53
CA LYS A 107 -3.57 -11.18 -14.40
C LYS A 107 -5.09 -11.38 -14.30
N ARG A 108 -5.78 -10.55 -13.49
CA ARG A 108 -7.24 -10.58 -13.37
C ARG A 108 -7.94 -10.30 -14.70
N LYS A 109 -7.50 -9.27 -15.43
CA LYS A 109 -8.03 -8.96 -16.76
C LYS A 109 -7.83 -10.12 -17.74
N GLN A 110 -6.64 -10.72 -17.75
CA GLN A 110 -6.35 -11.86 -18.63
C GLN A 110 -7.22 -13.07 -18.30
N ARG A 111 -7.37 -13.44 -17.02
CA ARG A 111 -8.26 -14.53 -16.59
C ARG A 111 -9.70 -14.27 -17.03
N LYS A 112 -10.21 -13.05 -16.81
CA LYS A 112 -11.57 -12.67 -17.21
C LYS A 112 -11.74 -12.78 -18.73
N THR A 113 -10.79 -12.33 -19.53
CA THR A 113 -10.84 -12.43 -21.01
C THR A 113 -10.80 -13.89 -21.46
N THR A 114 -9.94 -14.73 -20.86
CA THR A 114 -9.84 -16.16 -21.17
C THR A 114 -11.15 -16.89 -20.85
N LEU A 115 -11.74 -16.62 -19.68
CA LEU A 115 -13.06 -17.19 -19.32
C LEU A 115 -14.14 -16.76 -20.32
N LEU A 116 -14.25 -15.47 -20.64
CA LEU A 116 -15.23 -14.97 -21.62
C LEU A 116 -15.03 -15.61 -22.99
N SER A 117 -13.80 -15.84 -23.46
CA SER A 117 -13.54 -16.51 -24.73
C SER A 117 -13.88 -18.00 -24.72
N GLN A 118 -13.86 -18.65 -23.57
CA GLN A 118 -14.30 -20.03 -23.39
C GLN A 118 -15.82 -20.16 -23.30
N PHE A 119 -16.49 -19.19 -22.67
CA PHE A 119 -17.95 -19.19 -22.48
C PHE A 119 -18.74 -18.63 -23.68
N SER A 120 -18.09 -17.92 -24.63
CA SER A 120 -18.77 -17.46 -25.85
C SER A 120 -19.22 -18.60 -26.80
N LYS A 121 -19.03 -19.86 -26.42
CA LYS A 121 -19.57 -21.06 -27.11
C LYS A 121 -20.79 -21.65 -26.47
N ASP A 122 -21.16 -21.23 -25.24
CA ASP A 122 -22.38 -21.73 -24.58
C ASP A 122 -23.07 -20.55 -23.87
N ASP A 123 -24.29 -20.30 -24.28
CA ASP A 123 -25.20 -19.21 -23.87
C ASP A 123 -25.66 -19.42 -22.42
N LYS A 124 -24.85 -19.07 -21.43
CA LYS A 124 -25.26 -18.95 -20.01
C LYS A 124 -24.60 -17.74 -19.36
N THR A 125 -25.44 -16.77 -19.08
CA THR A 125 -25.13 -15.61 -18.21
C THR A 125 -24.72 -16.10 -16.82
N TYR A 126 -23.45 -15.98 -16.50
CA TYR A 126 -22.94 -16.27 -15.15
C TYR A 126 -22.84 -14.95 -14.39
N GLU A 127 -23.69 -14.75 -13.42
CA GLU A 127 -23.55 -13.67 -12.42
C GLU A 127 -22.37 -14.00 -11.52
N LEU A 128 -21.41 -13.08 -11.44
CA LEU A 128 -20.29 -13.20 -10.51
C LEU A 128 -20.80 -12.95 -9.09
N PRO A 129 -20.45 -13.80 -8.10
CA PRO A 129 -20.83 -13.57 -6.72
C PRO A 129 -20.20 -12.25 -6.23
N SER A 130 -21.06 -11.32 -5.81
CA SER A 130 -20.67 -10.17 -5.01
C SER A 130 -20.30 -10.68 -3.61
N ASN A 131 -19.07 -10.51 -3.19
CA ASN A 131 -18.67 -10.70 -1.80
C ASN A 131 -19.31 -9.58 -0.97
N ASP A 132 -20.42 -9.88 -0.30
CA ASP A 132 -20.92 -9.06 0.79
C ASP A 132 -20.09 -9.33 2.05
N PRO A 133 -19.48 -8.30 2.66
CA PRO A 133 -18.83 -8.47 3.96
C PRO A 133 -19.87 -8.62 5.06
N GLU A 134 -19.63 -9.57 5.96
CA GLU A 134 -20.45 -9.87 7.13
C GLU A 134 -20.68 -8.62 8.02
N GLN A 135 -21.93 -8.54 8.51
CA GLN A 135 -22.45 -7.45 9.33
C GLN A 135 -21.95 -7.52 10.76
N GLY A 136 -21.45 -6.39 11.29
CA GLY A 136 -21.20 -6.14 12.71
C GLY A 136 -21.02 -4.65 13.01
N GLN A 137 -22.11 -4.04 13.45
CA GLN A 137 -22.27 -2.76 14.21
C GLN A 137 -21.18 -1.67 14.11
N GLU A 138 -21.34 -0.80 13.06
CA GLU A 138 -21.09 0.65 13.12
C GLU A 138 -21.82 1.31 11.93
N ILE A 139 -23.17 1.34 12.00
CA ILE A 139 -24.05 1.35 10.81
C ILE A 139 -23.99 2.63 9.95
N GLN A 140 -23.62 3.81 10.47
CA GLN A 140 -23.61 5.04 9.65
C GLN A 140 -22.26 5.37 9.03
N THR A 141 -21.18 5.18 9.76
CA THR A 141 -19.83 5.44 9.26
C THR A 141 -19.44 4.44 8.18
N ASP A 142 -19.86 3.18 8.32
CA ASP A 142 -19.60 2.12 7.37
C ASP A 142 -20.36 2.31 6.05
N ILE A 143 -21.59 2.78 6.11
CA ILE A 143 -22.39 3.10 4.92
C ILE A 143 -21.71 4.23 4.12
N VAL A 144 -21.30 5.31 4.78
CA VAL A 144 -20.61 6.42 4.11
C VAL A 144 -19.27 5.97 3.53
N ASN A 145 -18.51 5.19 4.29
CA ASN A 145 -17.24 4.63 3.81
C ASN A 145 -17.43 3.69 2.61
N LYS A 146 -18.50 2.87 2.62
CA LYS A 146 -18.85 2.01 1.48
C LYS A 146 -19.19 2.86 0.25
N ILE A 147 -20.04 3.88 0.39
CA ILE A 147 -20.42 4.77 -0.72
C ILE A 147 -19.18 5.48 -1.32
N ILE A 148 -18.29 5.98 -0.47
CA ILE A 148 -17.04 6.63 -0.94
C ILE A 148 -16.17 5.61 -1.69
N ARG A 149 -16.05 4.40 -1.17
CA ARG A 149 -15.28 3.32 -1.82
C ARG A 149 -15.86 2.97 -3.16
N ASP A 150 -17.17 2.74 -3.25
CA ASP A 150 -17.86 2.42 -4.49
C ASP A 150 -17.66 3.53 -5.53
N ALA A 151 -17.71 4.80 -5.13
CA ALA A 151 -17.43 5.93 -6.02
C ALA A 151 -15.96 5.95 -6.49
N VAL A 152 -15.00 5.63 -5.62
CA VAL A 152 -13.58 5.51 -5.99
C VAL A 152 -13.36 4.33 -6.94
N ASP A 153 -14.10 3.24 -6.77
CA ASP A 153 -14.02 2.04 -7.62
C ASP A 153 -14.54 2.29 -9.04
N GLN A 154 -15.47 3.22 -9.21
CA GLN A 154 -15.96 3.66 -10.54
C GLN A 154 -14.95 4.51 -11.31
N LEU A 155 -13.93 5.06 -10.65
CA LEU A 155 -12.88 5.81 -11.34
C LEU A 155 -12.04 4.89 -12.23
N SER A 156 -11.62 5.41 -13.40
CA SER A 156 -10.62 4.70 -14.21
C SER A 156 -9.30 4.56 -13.43
N GLU A 157 -8.52 3.50 -13.67
CA GLU A 157 -7.27 3.19 -12.96
C GLU A 157 -6.30 4.38 -12.83
N LYS A 158 -6.19 5.20 -13.90
CA LYS A 158 -5.33 6.39 -13.92
C LYS A 158 -5.79 7.51 -12.97
N PHE A 159 -7.07 7.57 -12.65
CA PHE A 159 -7.65 8.53 -11.70
C PHE A 159 -7.71 7.93 -10.29
N LYS A 160 -8.07 6.66 -10.17
CA LYS A 160 -8.12 5.94 -8.90
C LYS A 160 -6.78 5.98 -8.19
N ILE A 161 -5.67 5.62 -8.86
CA ILE A 161 -4.34 5.58 -8.25
C ILE A 161 -3.91 6.93 -7.66
N VAL A 162 -4.16 8.06 -8.35
CA VAL A 162 -3.74 9.38 -7.86
C VAL A 162 -4.59 9.86 -6.68
N ILE A 163 -5.89 9.50 -6.62
CA ILE A 163 -6.77 9.80 -5.48
C ILE A 163 -6.35 8.97 -4.27
N VAL A 164 -6.11 7.68 -4.43
CA VAL A 164 -5.68 6.82 -3.34
C VAL A 164 -4.36 7.29 -2.75
N LEU A 165 -3.36 7.59 -3.59
CA LEU A 165 -2.06 8.10 -3.12
C LEU A 165 -2.16 9.49 -2.48
N ARG A 166 -3.00 10.40 -3.03
CA ARG A 166 -3.09 11.77 -2.53
C ARG A 166 -4.02 11.92 -1.34
N ASP A 167 -5.28 11.49 -1.49
CA ASP A 167 -6.35 11.82 -0.57
C ASP A 167 -6.49 10.78 0.56
N ILE A 168 -6.09 9.52 0.31
CA ILE A 168 -6.09 8.44 1.32
C ILE A 168 -4.73 8.30 2.00
N GLN A 169 -3.62 8.28 1.24
CA GLN A 169 -2.28 8.09 1.79
C GLN A 169 -1.57 9.41 2.14
N GLY A 170 -2.06 10.57 1.71
CA GLY A 170 -1.52 11.88 2.04
C GLY A 170 -0.19 12.23 1.36
N LEU A 171 0.21 11.52 0.30
CA LEU A 171 1.51 11.73 -0.36
C LEU A 171 1.57 13.07 -1.10
N SER A 172 2.77 13.64 -1.25
CA SER A 172 3.00 14.86 -2.02
C SER A 172 2.79 14.64 -3.52
N TYR A 173 2.59 15.71 -4.29
CA TYR A 173 2.50 15.59 -5.75
C TYR A 173 3.81 15.11 -6.38
N GLU A 174 4.92 15.48 -5.79
CA GLU A 174 6.27 15.07 -6.15
C GLU A 174 6.43 13.56 -5.96
N ASP A 175 6.13 13.05 -4.76
CA ASP A 175 6.20 11.61 -4.44
C ASP A 175 5.28 10.81 -5.39
N ILE A 176 4.04 11.29 -5.64
CA ILE A 176 3.11 10.64 -6.57
C ILE A 176 3.65 10.63 -7.99
N SER A 177 4.24 11.75 -8.45
CA SER A 177 4.88 11.87 -9.77
C SER A 177 5.94 10.79 -9.98
N GLU A 178 6.79 10.57 -8.99
CA GLU A 178 7.81 9.51 -8.99
C GLU A 178 7.20 8.12 -8.96
N ILE A 179 6.25 7.86 -8.03
CA ILE A 179 5.61 6.54 -7.87
C ILE A 179 4.94 6.09 -9.17
N ILE A 180 4.18 6.96 -9.83
CA ILE A 180 3.43 6.59 -11.05
C ILE A 180 4.19 6.91 -12.34
N ASN A 181 5.37 7.49 -12.23
CA ASN A 181 6.25 7.87 -13.34
C ASN A 181 5.55 8.72 -14.40
N VAL A 182 4.97 9.86 -13.98
CA VAL A 182 4.38 10.86 -14.87
C VAL A 182 4.71 12.27 -14.39
N PRO A 183 4.75 13.28 -15.28
CA PRO A 183 5.03 14.66 -14.88
C PRO A 183 4.07 15.18 -13.82
N ILE A 184 4.56 16.00 -12.88
CA ILE A 184 3.78 16.57 -11.78
C ILE A 184 2.53 17.35 -12.26
N GLY A 185 2.62 18.02 -13.41
CA GLY A 185 1.46 18.68 -14.04
C GLY A 185 0.36 17.68 -14.44
N THR A 186 0.76 16.47 -14.87
CA THR A 186 -0.17 15.37 -15.15
C THR A 186 -0.81 14.84 -13.85
N VAL A 187 -0.04 14.72 -12.76
CA VAL A 187 -0.57 14.34 -11.43
C VAL A 187 -1.65 15.32 -11.01
N LYS A 188 -1.33 16.64 -11.00
CA LYS A 188 -2.27 17.70 -10.62
C LYS A 188 -3.55 17.66 -11.45
N SER A 189 -3.44 17.53 -12.77
CA SER A 189 -4.60 17.48 -13.67
C SER A 189 -5.45 16.22 -13.47
N ARG A 190 -4.82 15.05 -13.22
CA ARG A 190 -5.53 13.79 -12.91
C ARG A 190 -6.29 13.89 -11.60
N ILE A 191 -5.66 14.40 -10.54
CA ILE A 191 -6.31 14.57 -9.22
C ILE A 191 -7.51 15.51 -9.36
N ASN A 192 -7.36 16.66 -10.03
CA ASN A 192 -8.48 17.59 -10.22
C ASN A 192 -9.65 16.94 -10.97
N ARG A 193 -9.39 16.25 -12.07
CA ARG A 193 -10.44 15.55 -12.84
C ARG A 193 -11.09 14.43 -12.03
N ALA A 194 -10.31 13.66 -11.28
CA ALA A 194 -10.83 12.60 -10.43
C ALA A 194 -11.76 13.17 -9.34
N ARG A 195 -11.35 14.25 -8.67
CA ARG A 195 -12.18 14.94 -7.68
C ARG A 195 -13.48 15.48 -8.26
N LEU A 196 -13.45 16.02 -9.47
CA LEU A 196 -14.68 16.45 -10.14
C LEU A 196 -15.62 15.27 -10.43
N GLN A 197 -15.11 14.12 -10.86
CA GLN A 197 -15.92 12.91 -11.04
C GLN A 197 -16.53 12.46 -9.72
N LEU A 198 -15.71 12.33 -8.65
CA LEU A 198 -16.19 11.97 -7.32
C LEU A 198 -17.22 12.98 -6.78
N GLN A 199 -17.06 14.27 -7.04
CA GLN A 199 -18.03 15.29 -6.63
C GLN A 199 -19.40 15.08 -7.29
N VAL A 200 -19.44 14.63 -8.51
CA VAL A 200 -20.71 14.31 -9.22
C VAL A 200 -21.34 13.06 -8.60
N GLU A 201 -20.58 11.98 -8.44
CA GLU A 201 -21.06 10.71 -7.87
C GLU A 201 -21.54 10.87 -6.41
N LEU A 202 -20.82 11.66 -5.60
CA LEU A 202 -21.10 11.85 -4.18
C LEU A 202 -22.02 13.06 -3.89
N LYS A 203 -22.62 13.68 -4.91
CA LYS A 203 -23.47 14.87 -4.74
C LYS A 203 -24.66 14.63 -3.79
N HIS A 204 -25.19 13.41 -3.76
CA HIS A 204 -26.31 13.01 -2.89
C HIS A 204 -25.94 12.91 -1.41
N LEU A 205 -24.63 12.84 -1.06
CA LEU A 205 -24.16 12.83 0.33
C LEU A 205 -24.06 14.26 0.95
N LYS A 206 -24.18 15.30 0.10
CA LYS A 206 -24.19 16.71 0.57
C LYS A 206 -25.61 17.15 0.94
N LYS A 207 -26.19 16.54 1.97
CA LYS A 207 -27.38 17.08 2.65
C LYS A 207 -27.05 17.51 4.06
#